data_e89d88a9e02eacd98a003b513445e0d8
#
_entry.id   e89d88a9e02eacd98a003b513445e0d8
#
_cell.length_a   1.000
_cell.length_b   1.000
_cell.length_c   1.000
_cell.angle_alpha   90.00
_cell.angle_beta   90.00
_cell.angle_gamma   90.00
#
_symmetry.space_group_name_H-M   'P 1'
#
loop_
_entity.id
_entity.type
_entity.pdbx_description
1 polymer ?
#
loop_
_entity_poly.entity_id
_entity_poly.type
_entity_poly.pdbx_seq_one_letter_code
_entity_poly.pdbx_strand_id
1 'polypeptide(L)'
;LCVIAIHLIYDLGFFIGLDLHLPAWYVFIQQYGGVIFVILSGCCATLGSRSFRRGCIVFACGLLISLVTFGMYRLGMASRDVIVWFGVLHLLGVCMMLYPVYRRLPTPALAAIGIILVVAGYLIAGTVVRAKFLFPLGLLYEGFTSSDYFPLLPHLGWYMLGTVLGRTVY
;
A
#
# COMPACT_ATOMS: atom_id res chain seq x y z
N LEU A 1 -9.57 3.39 14.24
CA LEU A 1 -9.88 2.35 15.22
C LEU A 1 -9.74 0.94 14.62
N CYS A 2 -10.38 0.62 13.49
CA CYS A 2 -10.32 -0.71 12.86
C CYS A 2 -8.88 -1.17 12.56
N VAL A 3 -8.04 -0.30 11.97
CA VAL A 3 -6.62 -0.58 11.68
C VAL A 3 -5.84 -0.90 12.96
N ILE A 4 -6.05 -0.12 14.03
CA ILE A 4 -5.39 -0.34 15.33
C ILE A 4 -5.79 -1.71 15.90
N ALA A 5 -7.08 -2.05 15.85
CA ALA A 5 -7.57 -3.34 16.34
C ALA A 5 -6.99 -4.52 15.56
N ILE A 6 -6.87 -4.41 14.23
CA ILE A 6 -6.29 -5.45 13.39
C ILE A 6 -4.81 -5.67 13.71
N HIS A 7 -4.04 -4.60 13.82
CA HIS A 7 -2.63 -4.70 14.18
C HIS A 7 -2.44 -5.26 15.58
N LEU A 8 -3.25 -4.80 16.56
CA LEU A 8 -3.18 -5.33 17.93
C LEU A 8 -3.47 -6.84 17.98
N ILE A 9 -4.50 -7.30 17.27
CA ILE A 9 -4.85 -8.74 17.21
C ILE A 9 -3.73 -9.53 16.52
N TYR A 10 -3.16 -8.98 15.44
CA TYR A 10 -2.02 -9.59 14.77
C TYR A 10 -0.81 -9.72 15.70
N ASP A 11 -0.47 -8.64 16.43
CA ASP A 11 0.66 -8.62 17.35
C ASP A 11 0.46 -9.60 18.51
N LEU A 12 -0.76 -9.68 19.07
CA LEU A 12 -1.12 -10.64 20.11
C LEU A 12 -0.98 -12.09 19.63
N GLY A 13 -1.40 -12.40 18.40
CA GLY A 13 -1.23 -13.72 17.81
C GLY A 13 0.23 -14.05 17.53
N PHE A 14 0.98 -13.11 16.92
CA PHE A 14 2.33 -13.34 16.46
C PHE A 14 3.38 -13.34 17.59
N PHE A 15 3.31 -12.36 18.51
CA PHE A 15 4.32 -12.22 19.59
C PHE A 15 3.97 -12.98 20.87
N ILE A 16 2.69 -13.14 21.19
CA ILE A 16 2.24 -13.80 22.43
C ILE A 16 1.83 -15.26 22.15
N GLY A 17 1.65 -15.64 20.90
CA GLY A 17 1.28 -17.00 20.50
C GLY A 17 -0.15 -17.38 20.92
N LEU A 18 -1.05 -16.38 21.05
CA LEU A 18 -2.45 -16.62 21.34
C LEU A 18 -3.14 -17.23 20.11
N ASP A 19 -3.60 -18.47 20.24
CA ASP A 19 -4.39 -19.13 19.21
C ASP A 19 -5.82 -18.59 19.20
N LEU A 20 -5.99 -17.47 18.46
CA LEU A 20 -7.26 -16.76 18.38
C LEU A 20 -8.08 -17.37 17.22
N HIS A 21 -9.19 -18.00 17.54
CA HIS A 21 -10.19 -18.38 16.53
C HIS A 21 -10.84 -17.11 15.96
N LEU A 22 -10.25 -16.58 14.90
CA LEU A 22 -10.66 -15.30 14.31
C LEU A 22 -11.91 -15.49 13.45
N PRO A 23 -12.95 -14.67 13.63
CA PRO A 23 -14.16 -14.76 12.84
C PRO A 23 -13.92 -14.40 11.36
N ALA A 24 -14.74 -14.93 10.46
CA ALA A 24 -14.59 -14.75 9.00
C ALA A 24 -14.52 -13.27 8.57
N TRP A 25 -15.26 -12.38 9.24
CA TRP A 25 -15.18 -10.94 8.95
C TRP A 25 -13.81 -10.33 9.23
N TYR A 26 -13.09 -10.82 10.25
CA TYR A 26 -11.73 -10.37 10.55
C TYR A 26 -10.76 -10.78 9.45
N VAL A 27 -10.82 -12.04 9.02
CA VAL A 27 -10.00 -12.56 7.92
C VAL A 27 -10.27 -11.76 6.64
N PHE A 28 -11.53 -11.44 6.35
CA PHE A 28 -11.91 -10.60 5.22
C PHE A 28 -11.29 -9.20 5.31
N ILE A 29 -11.40 -8.53 6.47
CA ILE A 29 -10.83 -7.19 6.66
C ILE A 29 -9.30 -7.24 6.60
N GLN A 30 -8.67 -8.26 7.14
CA GLN A 30 -7.22 -8.44 7.06
C GLN A 30 -6.76 -8.59 5.60
N GLN A 31 -7.51 -9.35 4.80
CA GLN A 31 -7.19 -9.60 3.39
C GLN A 31 -7.45 -8.40 2.48
N TYR A 32 -8.58 -7.72 2.66
CA TYR A 32 -9.04 -6.65 1.75
C TYR A 32 -8.93 -5.24 2.33
N GLY A 33 -8.69 -5.11 3.62
CA GLY A 33 -8.64 -3.82 4.31
C GLY A 33 -7.61 -2.86 3.73
N GLY A 34 -6.47 -3.37 3.26
CA GLY A 34 -5.45 -2.58 2.60
C GLY A 34 -5.96 -1.93 1.31
N VAL A 35 -6.66 -2.69 0.46
CA VAL A 35 -7.24 -2.18 -0.79
C VAL A 35 -8.35 -1.17 -0.51
N ILE A 36 -9.24 -1.47 0.44
CA ILE A 36 -10.31 -0.55 0.88
C ILE A 36 -9.70 0.76 1.39
N PHE A 37 -8.65 0.69 2.19
CA PHE A 37 -7.94 1.86 2.71
C PHE A 37 -7.33 2.71 1.59
N VAL A 38 -6.73 2.08 0.58
CA VAL A 38 -6.17 2.76 -0.60
C VAL A 38 -7.27 3.46 -1.41
N ILE A 39 -8.42 2.81 -1.64
CA ILE A 39 -9.58 3.40 -2.33
C ILE A 39 -10.11 4.61 -1.55
N LEU A 40 -10.32 4.48 -0.25
CA LEU A 40 -10.77 5.58 0.61
C LEU A 40 -9.77 6.75 0.62
N SER A 41 -8.48 6.45 0.63
CA SER A 41 -7.43 7.48 0.55
C SER A 41 -7.46 8.23 -0.78
N GLY A 42 -7.73 7.52 -1.89
CA GLY A 42 -7.95 8.12 -3.20
C GLY A 42 -9.20 9.02 -3.24
N CYS A 43 -10.29 8.59 -2.63
CA CYS A 43 -11.51 9.37 -2.47
C CYS A 43 -11.24 10.67 -1.68
N CYS A 44 -10.57 10.57 -0.54
CA CYS A 44 -10.22 11.71 0.31
C CYS A 44 -9.23 12.69 -0.36
N ALA A 45 -8.46 12.24 -1.35
CA ALA A 45 -7.54 13.12 -2.08
C ALA A 45 -8.27 14.24 -2.84
N THR A 46 -9.54 14.03 -3.24
CA THR A 46 -10.36 15.02 -3.93
C THR A 46 -10.71 16.21 -3.03
N LEU A 47 -10.81 15.99 -1.73
CA LEU A 47 -11.14 17.00 -0.71
C LEU A 47 -9.91 17.79 -0.23
N GLY A 48 -8.71 17.26 -0.48
CA GLY A 48 -7.48 17.79 0.07
C GLY A 48 -6.77 18.80 -0.83
N SER A 49 -6.17 19.84 -0.23
CA SER A 49 -5.22 20.73 -0.90
C SER A 49 -3.77 20.26 -0.65
N ARG A 50 -2.82 20.69 -1.50
CA ARG A 50 -1.37 20.44 -1.34
C ARG A 50 -1.00 18.95 -1.27
N SER A 51 -1.66 18.11 -2.07
CA SER A 51 -1.45 16.64 -2.09
C SER A 51 0.02 16.27 -2.29
N PHE A 52 0.75 16.96 -3.15
CA PHE A 52 2.17 16.68 -3.39
C PHE A 52 3.01 16.82 -2.11
N ARG A 53 2.89 17.93 -1.39
CA ARG A 53 3.65 18.17 -0.14
C ARG A 53 3.31 17.14 0.94
N ARG A 54 2.02 16.82 1.09
CA ARG A 54 1.56 15.78 2.02
C ARG A 54 2.11 14.42 1.62
N GLY A 55 2.11 14.12 0.30
CA GLY A 55 2.69 12.89 -0.24
C GLY A 55 4.17 12.74 0.08
N CYS A 56 4.97 13.82 -0.06
CA CYS A 56 6.38 13.81 0.32
C CYS A 56 6.58 13.50 1.82
N ILE A 57 5.73 14.06 2.70
CA ILE A 57 5.81 13.80 4.15
C ILE A 57 5.48 12.34 4.44
N VAL A 58 4.38 11.81 3.86
CA VAL A 58 3.97 10.42 4.05
C VAL A 58 5.02 9.46 3.52
N PHE A 59 5.61 9.75 2.35
CA PHE A 59 6.70 8.96 1.79
C PHE A 59 7.94 8.97 2.69
N ALA A 60 8.31 10.14 3.22
CA ALA A 60 9.43 10.26 4.17
C ALA A 60 9.18 9.45 5.46
N CYS A 61 7.94 9.41 5.97
CA CYS A 61 7.57 8.53 7.08
C CYS A 61 7.75 7.04 6.69
N GLY A 62 7.39 6.65 5.47
CA GLY A 62 7.65 5.31 4.95
C GLY A 62 9.14 4.97 4.94
N LEU A 63 9.98 5.88 4.42
CA LEU A 63 11.44 5.71 4.43
C LEU A 63 12.00 5.58 5.86
N LEU A 64 11.44 6.31 6.82
CA LEU A 64 11.85 6.20 8.23
C LEU A 64 11.55 4.80 8.77
N ILE A 65 10.37 4.23 8.47
CA ILE A 65 10.04 2.85 8.86
C ILE A 65 11.01 1.85 8.21
N SER A 66 11.31 2.02 6.92
CA SER A 66 12.29 1.18 6.23
C SER A 66 13.67 1.24 6.91
N LEU A 67 14.11 2.45 7.28
CA LEU A 67 15.39 2.67 7.96
C LEU A 67 15.40 1.98 9.33
N VAL A 68 14.34 2.13 10.13
CA VAL A 68 14.23 1.53 11.46
C VAL A 68 14.21 0.00 11.36
N THR A 69 13.36 -0.58 10.51
CA THR A 69 13.25 -2.04 10.35
C THR A 69 14.54 -2.65 9.79
N PHE A 70 15.20 -1.97 8.86
CA PHE A 70 16.51 -2.37 8.36
C PHE A 70 17.60 -2.28 9.45
N GLY A 71 17.56 -1.23 10.28
CA GLY A 71 18.46 -1.08 11.43
C GLY A 71 18.29 -2.20 12.46
N MET A 72 17.05 -2.56 12.80
CA MET A 72 16.76 -3.69 13.70
C MET A 72 17.33 -5.00 13.17
N TYR A 73 17.17 -5.25 11.86
CA TYR A 73 17.77 -6.42 11.21
C TYR A 73 19.30 -6.40 11.32
N ARG A 74 19.93 -5.26 11.03
CA ARG A 74 21.42 -5.11 11.09
C ARG A 74 21.98 -5.29 12.50
N LEU A 75 21.21 -4.94 13.52
CA LEU A 75 21.59 -5.13 14.94
C LEU A 75 21.27 -6.55 15.45
N GLY A 76 20.75 -7.45 14.63
CA GLY A 76 20.38 -8.80 15.03
C GLY A 76 19.14 -8.88 15.94
N MET A 77 18.34 -7.79 16.00
CA MET A 77 17.13 -7.71 16.84
C MET A 77 15.91 -8.28 16.12
N ALA A 78 15.95 -8.42 14.80
CA ALA A 78 14.84 -8.92 13.99
C ALA A 78 15.35 -9.72 12.78
N SER A 79 14.51 -10.62 12.26
CA SER A 79 14.77 -11.39 11.06
C SER A 79 14.60 -10.53 9.79
N ARG A 80 15.08 -11.01 8.65
CA ARG A 80 15.05 -10.27 7.38
C ARG A 80 13.65 -9.98 6.86
N ASP A 81 12.69 -10.81 7.18
CA ASP A 81 11.28 -10.70 6.79
C ASP A 81 10.56 -9.53 7.48
N VAL A 82 11.09 -9.01 8.58
CA VAL A 82 10.57 -7.81 9.27
C VAL A 82 10.85 -6.51 8.50
N ILE A 83 11.80 -6.52 7.55
CA ILE A 83 12.16 -5.29 6.81
C ILE A 83 10.99 -4.84 5.94
N VAL A 84 10.64 -3.57 6.05
CA VAL A 84 9.67 -2.92 5.16
C VAL A 84 10.43 -2.24 4.02
N TRP A 85 10.32 -2.80 2.81
CA TRP A 85 10.97 -2.22 1.62
C TRP A 85 10.09 -1.21 0.90
N PHE A 86 8.81 -1.53 0.72
CA PHE A 86 7.85 -0.65 0.06
C PHE A 86 6.45 -0.94 0.60
N GLY A 87 6.15 -0.37 1.77
CA GLY A 87 4.88 -0.55 2.47
C GLY A 87 3.81 0.46 2.07
N VAL A 88 2.69 0.40 2.76
CA VAL A 88 1.51 1.23 2.49
C VAL A 88 1.81 2.74 2.53
N LEU A 89 2.70 3.23 3.39
CA LEU A 89 3.08 4.64 3.44
C LEU A 89 3.87 5.08 2.20
N HIS A 90 4.76 4.23 1.68
CA HIS A 90 5.45 4.50 0.42
C HIS A 90 4.45 4.60 -0.72
N LEU A 91 3.54 3.63 -0.83
CA LEU A 91 2.49 3.63 -1.84
C LEU A 91 1.65 4.91 -1.77
N LEU A 92 1.08 5.23 -0.59
CA LEU A 92 0.24 6.41 -0.43
C LEU A 92 1.00 7.71 -0.71
N GLY A 93 2.25 7.79 -0.26
CA GLY A 93 3.12 8.93 -0.56
C GLY A 93 3.26 9.14 -2.05
N VAL A 94 3.60 8.10 -2.82
CA VAL A 94 3.72 8.16 -4.28
C VAL A 94 2.38 8.51 -4.94
N CYS A 95 1.28 7.86 -4.54
CA CYS A 95 -0.06 8.14 -5.07
C CYS A 95 -0.45 9.61 -4.88
N MET A 96 -0.19 10.18 -3.69
CA MET A 96 -0.47 11.57 -3.38
C MET A 96 0.44 12.54 -4.14
N MET A 97 1.71 12.17 -4.38
CA MET A 97 2.63 12.98 -5.21
C MET A 97 2.22 12.96 -6.68
N LEU A 98 1.68 11.86 -7.19
CA LEU A 98 1.20 11.75 -8.56
C LEU A 98 -0.19 12.39 -8.77
N TYR A 99 -0.99 12.57 -7.71
CA TYR A 99 -2.33 13.12 -7.78
C TYR A 99 -2.44 14.43 -8.58
N PRO A 100 -1.57 15.46 -8.42
CA PRO A 100 -1.63 16.71 -9.20
C PRO A 100 -1.51 16.49 -10.70
N VAL A 101 -0.86 15.41 -11.14
CA VAL A 101 -0.68 15.08 -12.55
C VAL A 101 -1.98 14.55 -13.13
N TYR A 102 -2.54 13.50 -12.55
CA TYR A 102 -3.71 12.81 -13.12
C TYR A 102 -5.05 13.43 -12.71
N ARG A 103 -5.11 14.30 -11.68
CA ARG A 103 -6.35 15.02 -11.33
C ARG A 103 -6.89 15.91 -12.45
N ARG A 104 -6.08 16.22 -13.46
CA ARG A 104 -6.50 17.02 -14.62
C ARG A 104 -7.20 16.19 -15.69
N LEU A 105 -7.09 14.88 -15.62
CA LEU A 105 -7.74 13.97 -16.57
C LEU A 105 -9.27 14.00 -16.38
N PRO A 106 -10.05 13.86 -17.46
CA PRO A 106 -11.49 13.69 -17.34
C PRO A 106 -11.80 12.36 -16.60
N THR A 107 -12.89 12.35 -15.85
CA THR A 107 -13.26 11.21 -15.00
C THR A 107 -13.30 9.87 -15.72
N PRO A 108 -13.88 9.74 -16.95
CA PRO A 108 -13.86 8.46 -17.66
C PRO A 108 -12.46 7.99 -18.05
N ALA A 109 -11.57 8.91 -18.43
CA ALA A 109 -10.17 8.56 -18.72
C ALA A 109 -9.44 8.10 -17.48
N LEU A 110 -9.67 8.78 -16.34
CA LEU A 110 -9.11 8.39 -15.05
C LEU A 110 -9.58 7.00 -14.62
N ALA A 111 -10.88 6.69 -14.82
CA ALA A 111 -11.44 5.37 -14.53
C ALA A 111 -10.81 4.29 -15.43
N ALA A 112 -10.71 4.54 -16.74
CA ALA A 112 -10.12 3.60 -17.69
C ALA A 112 -8.65 3.30 -17.34
N ILE A 113 -7.84 4.33 -17.06
CA ILE A 113 -6.45 4.14 -16.66
C ILE A 113 -6.38 3.39 -15.32
N GLY A 114 -7.23 3.72 -14.34
CA GLY A 114 -7.29 3.01 -13.06
C GLY A 114 -7.56 1.53 -13.24
N ILE A 115 -8.54 1.16 -14.07
CA ILE A 115 -8.87 -0.24 -14.39
C ILE A 115 -7.69 -0.94 -15.09
N ILE A 116 -7.07 -0.29 -16.06
CA ILE A 116 -5.91 -0.85 -16.78
C ILE A 116 -4.77 -1.15 -15.80
N LEU A 117 -4.47 -0.23 -14.88
CA LEU A 117 -3.41 -0.42 -13.88
C LEU A 117 -3.75 -1.55 -12.89
N VAL A 118 -5.03 -1.69 -12.50
CA VAL A 118 -5.48 -2.81 -11.67
C VAL A 118 -5.29 -4.13 -12.39
N VAL A 119 -5.78 -4.23 -13.62
CA VAL A 119 -5.66 -5.46 -14.43
C VAL A 119 -4.19 -5.80 -14.69
N ALA A 120 -3.39 -4.80 -15.11
CA ALA A 120 -1.96 -5.00 -15.35
C ALA A 120 -1.25 -5.49 -14.07
N GLY A 121 -1.58 -4.93 -12.91
CA GLY A 121 -1.00 -5.35 -11.64
C GLY A 121 -1.31 -6.80 -11.30
N TYR A 122 -2.54 -7.25 -11.50
CA TYR A 122 -2.90 -8.66 -11.28
C TYR A 122 -2.28 -9.60 -12.32
N LEU A 123 -2.11 -9.16 -13.56
CA LEU A 123 -1.47 -9.98 -14.61
C LEU A 123 0.02 -10.19 -14.35
N ILE A 124 0.71 -9.20 -13.77
CA ILE A 124 2.13 -9.33 -13.42
C ILE A 124 2.37 -9.89 -12.02
N ALA A 125 1.32 -10.03 -11.21
CA ALA A 125 1.43 -10.55 -9.85
C ALA A 125 2.09 -11.95 -9.84
N GLY A 126 3.09 -12.11 -8.98
CA GLY A 126 3.86 -13.36 -8.89
C GLY A 126 4.95 -13.53 -9.95
N THR A 127 5.10 -12.58 -10.89
CA THR A 127 6.21 -12.64 -11.86
C THR A 127 7.54 -12.37 -11.16
N VAL A 128 8.47 -13.32 -11.31
CA VAL A 128 9.82 -13.20 -10.78
C VAL A 128 10.78 -12.71 -11.87
N VAL A 129 11.48 -11.61 -11.57
CA VAL A 129 12.43 -10.98 -12.49
C VAL A 129 13.82 -10.86 -11.87
N ARG A 130 14.85 -10.78 -12.72
CA ARG A 130 16.24 -10.59 -12.24
C ARG A 130 16.52 -9.17 -11.74
N ALA A 131 15.75 -8.19 -12.22
CA ALA A 131 15.95 -6.77 -11.93
C ALA A 131 15.37 -6.40 -10.55
N LYS A 132 16.21 -6.35 -9.54
CA LYS A 132 15.82 -6.11 -8.13
C LYS A 132 15.12 -4.76 -7.91
N PHE A 133 15.40 -3.74 -8.72
CA PHE A 133 14.84 -2.39 -8.56
C PHE A 133 13.36 -2.27 -9.01
N LEU A 134 12.78 -3.32 -9.62
CA LEU A 134 11.39 -3.31 -10.10
C LEU A 134 10.37 -3.74 -9.02
N PHE A 135 10.81 -4.13 -7.83
CA PHE A 135 9.90 -4.52 -6.75
C PHE A 135 8.85 -3.44 -6.40
N PRO A 136 9.11 -2.11 -6.46
CA PRO A 136 8.06 -1.15 -6.15
C PRO A 136 6.89 -1.16 -7.16
N LEU A 137 7.12 -1.68 -8.38
CA LEU A 137 6.08 -1.83 -9.39
C LEU A 137 5.25 -3.12 -9.22
N GLY A 138 5.71 -4.09 -8.43
CA GLY A 138 5.04 -5.38 -8.25
C GLY A 138 5.76 -6.56 -8.88
N LEU A 139 6.93 -6.34 -9.51
CA LEU A 139 7.78 -7.39 -10.07
C LEU A 139 8.81 -7.82 -9.04
N LEU A 140 8.65 -9.03 -8.53
CA LEU A 140 9.49 -9.54 -7.45
C LEU A 140 10.77 -10.19 -7.97
N TYR A 141 11.77 -10.28 -7.13
CA TYR A 141 12.99 -11.05 -7.41
C TYR A 141 13.08 -12.25 -6.46
N GLU A 142 13.85 -13.24 -6.82
CA GLU A 142 14.02 -14.46 -6.03
C GLU A 142 14.51 -14.15 -4.61
N GLY A 143 13.81 -14.68 -3.59
CA GLY A 143 14.11 -14.43 -2.18
C GLY A 143 13.68 -13.06 -1.66
N PHE A 144 12.77 -12.33 -2.34
CA PHE A 144 12.17 -11.11 -1.81
C PHE A 144 11.26 -11.41 -0.63
N THR A 145 11.49 -10.71 0.48
CA THR A 145 10.64 -10.75 1.69
C THR A 145 10.45 -9.35 2.21
N SER A 146 9.25 -9.03 2.71
CA SER A 146 8.93 -7.75 3.34
C SER A 146 7.71 -7.94 4.25
N SER A 147 7.73 -7.38 5.45
CA SER A 147 6.60 -7.48 6.40
C SER A 147 5.40 -6.63 5.96
N ASP A 148 5.65 -5.53 5.28
CA ASP A 148 4.62 -4.68 4.68
C ASP A 148 5.02 -4.43 3.23
N TYR A 149 4.20 -4.92 2.29
CA TYR A 149 4.47 -4.78 0.87
C TYR A 149 3.22 -4.41 0.08
N PHE A 150 3.21 -3.18 -0.43
CA PHE A 150 2.14 -2.61 -1.23
C PHE A 150 2.70 -2.04 -2.53
N PRO A 151 2.88 -2.85 -3.57
CA PRO A 151 3.42 -2.37 -4.85
C PRO A 151 2.50 -1.36 -5.52
N LEU A 152 3.08 -0.51 -6.38
CA LEU A 152 2.34 0.47 -7.17
C LEU A 152 1.25 -0.18 -8.02
N LEU A 153 1.55 -1.29 -8.65
CA LEU A 153 0.57 -2.08 -9.37
C LEU A 153 0.13 -3.27 -8.49
N PRO A 154 -1.15 -3.48 -8.26
CA PRO A 154 -2.35 -2.79 -8.79
C PRO A 154 -2.83 -1.55 -8.00
N HIS A 155 -2.17 -1.19 -6.88
CA HIS A 155 -2.73 -0.30 -5.87
C HIS A 155 -2.87 1.16 -6.34
N LEU A 156 -2.01 1.66 -7.22
CA LEU A 156 -2.20 2.99 -7.83
C LEU A 156 -3.52 3.03 -8.63
N GLY A 157 -3.86 1.93 -9.32
CA GLY A 157 -5.14 1.81 -10.00
C GLY A 157 -6.32 1.92 -9.03
N TRP A 158 -6.28 1.21 -7.90
CA TRP A 158 -7.30 1.30 -6.86
C TRP A 158 -7.41 2.71 -6.26
N TYR A 159 -6.28 3.40 -6.06
CA TYR A 159 -6.28 4.78 -5.60
C TYR A 159 -6.92 5.73 -6.62
N MET A 160 -6.63 5.56 -7.92
CA MET A 160 -7.27 6.34 -9.00
C MET A 160 -8.76 6.08 -9.07
N LEU A 161 -9.22 4.83 -8.92
CA LEU A 161 -10.64 4.50 -8.84
C LEU A 161 -11.31 5.11 -7.60
N GLY A 162 -10.61 5.15 -6.47
CA GLY A 162 -11.02 5.91 -5.30
C GLY A 162 -11.18 7.41 -5.59
N THR A 163 -10.26 7.99 -6.38
CA THR A 163 -10.38 9.39 -6.84
C THR A 163 -11.61 9.60 -7.74
N VAL A 164 -11.90 8.64 -8.63
CA VAL A 164 -13.14 8.67 -9.44
C VAL A 164 -14.36 8.68 -8.53
N LEU A 165 -14.40 7.79 -7.55
CA LEU A 165 -15.49 7.75 -6.55
C LEU A 165 -15.62 9.08 -5.82
N GLY A 166 -14.52 9.68 -5.36
CA GLY A 166 -14.54 10.97 -4.69
C GLY A 166 -15.10 12.11 -5.56
N ARG A 167 -14.83 12.10 -6.86
CA ARG A 167 -15.39 13.10 -7.81
C ARG A 167 -16.87 12.90 -8.11
N THR A 168 -17.39 11.71 -7.94
CA THR A 168 -18.83 11.42 -8.18
C THR A 168 -19.68 11.67 -6.95
N VAL A 169 -19.08 11.64 -5.77
CA VAL A 169 -19.79 11.82 -4.49
C VAL A 169 -19.73 13.29 -4.03
N TYR A 170 -18.66 14.01 -4.36
CA TYR A 170 -18.41 15.41 -3.98
C TYR A 170 -18.27 16.32 -5.20
#